data_8049c8bb54587d4d44e04efa61b6daf0
#
_entry.id   8049c8bb54587d4d44e04efa61b6daf0
#
_cell.length_a   1.000
_cell.length_b   1.000
_cell.length_c   1.000
_cell.angle_alpha   90.00
_cell.angle_beta   90.00
_cell.angle_gamma   90.00
#
_symmetry.space_group_name_H-M   'P 1'
#
loop_
_entity.id
_entity.type
_entity.pdbx_description
1 polymer ?
#
loop_
_entity_poly.entity_id
_entity_poly.type
_entity_poly.pdbx_seq_one_letter_code
_entity_poly.pdbx_strand_id
1 'polypeptide(L)'
;PPDAPTVMYFTYQVDGDGATSYEVQNGSVATFWFGHTFTLDGTTYYTGFSWDTREHYGKPGEQTPAGPDDRANLAEATFVLAGTDARKPWKFRGQEWTIGALGAYDKADDVDTRRKPLEHRTADGRLLLAVPTSSFDRGISSTGYALLLFNPKRSEDDVDSKVWRYVGSVRTGEDNSAACDEGNVMPCTGSDGELAFAADGNGLPRLTVTFKGTTIEGPGKTRALGASDAVHYTFDSATQQYVAP
;
A
#
# COMPACT_ATOMS: atom_id res chain seq x y z
N PRO A 1 -0.50 1.67 -20.80
CA PRO A 1 0.50 2.10 -19.83
C PRO A 1 1.76 1.25 -19.90
N PRO A 2 2.89 1.70 -19.33
CA PRO A 2 4.07 0.87 -19.13
C PRO A 2 3.72 -0.44 -18.40
N ASP A 3 4.43 -1.51 -18.72
CA ASP A 3 4.28 -2.81 -18.07
C ASP A 3 5.21 -2.95 -16.85
N ALA A 4 5.08 -4.04 -16.11
CA ALA A 4 5.90 -4.30 -14.93
C ALA A 4 7.41 -4.32 -15.24
N PRO A 5 7.91 -4.98 -16.30
CA PRO A 5 9.32 -4.91 -16.67
C PRO A 5 9.83 -3.49 -16.91
N THR A 6 9.04 -2.65 -17.59
CA THR A 6 9.38 -1.23 -17.79
C THR A 6 9.52 -0.48 -16.44
N VAL A 7 8.60 -0.70 -15.50
CA VAL A 7 8.69 -0.10 -14.16
C VAL A 7 9.95 -0.58 -13.44
N MET A 8 10.22 -1.89 -13.43
CA MET A 8 11.39 -2.48 -12.78
C MET A 8 12.70 -1.95 -13.37
N TYR A 9 12.74 -1.77 -14.70
CA TYR A 9 13.89 -1.16 -15.36
C TYR A 9 14.13 0.28 -14.89
N PHE A 10 13.08 1.11 -14.87
CA PHE A 10 13.23 2.52 -14.45
C PHE A 10 13.53 2.65 -12.95
N THR A 11 13.01 1.76 -12.11
CA THR A 11 13.23 1.82 -10.66
C THR A 11 14.58 1.23 -10.26
N TYR A 12 14.94 0.03 -10.75
CA TYR A 12 16.11 -0.73 -10.27
C TYR A 12 17.18 -0.93 -11.34
N GLN A 13 16.97 -0.41 -12.56
CA GLN A 13 17.84 -0.62 -13.73
C GLN A 13 18.04 -2.11 -14.07
N VAL A 14 17.01 -2.92 -13.80
CA VAL A 14 17.01 -4.34 -14.15
C VAL A 14 16.51 -4.51 -15.57
N ASP A 15 17.40 -4.93 -16.47
CA ASP A 15 17.07 -5.32 -17.84
C ASP A 15 16.94 -6.86 -17.87
N GLY A 16 15.78 -7.32 -17.45
CA GLY A 16 15.54 -8.73 -17.21
C GLY A 16 14.69 -9.41 -18.29
N ASP A 17 14.35 -10.66 -18.02
CA ASP A 17 13.60 -11.56 -18.93
C ASP A 17 12.08 -11.36 -18.92
N GLY A 18 11.60 -10.28 -18.29
CA GLY A 18 10.18 -9.97 -18.13
C GLY A 18 9.54 -10.53 -16.86
N ALA A 19 10.32 -11.05 -15.92
CA ALA A 19 9.86 -11.41 -14.59
C ALA A 19 9.37 -10.16 -13.84
N THR A 20 8.60 -10.37 -12.78
CA THR A 20 8.10 -9.31 -11.91
C THR A 20 8.87 -9.22 -10.59
N SER A 21 9.87 -10.08 -10.39
CA SER A 21 10.71 -10.12 -9.18
C SER A 21 12.14 -10.45 -9.56
N TYR A 22 13.11 -9.74 -9.01
CA TYR A 22 14.53 -9.87 -9.29
C TYR A 22 15.35 -9.68 -8.02
N GLU A 23 16.42 -10.49 -7.90
CA GLU A 23 17.48 -10.15 -6.97
C GLU A 23 18.22 -8.92 -7.51
N VAL A 24 18.38 -7.93 -6.65
CA VAL A 24 19.07 -6.68 -6.94
C VAL A 24 20.34 -6.57 -6.09
N GLN A 25 20.60 -5.45 -5.47
CA GLN A 25 21.83 -5.23 -4.73
C GLN A 25 21.89 -6.02 -3.41
N ASN A 26 23.03 -6.67 -3.10
CA ASN A 26 23.31 -7.34 -1.83
C ASN A 26 22.22 -8.35 -1.39
N GLY A 27 21.68 -9.13 -2.32
CA GLY A 27 20.66 -10.13 -2.02
C GLY A 27 19.28 -9.57 -1.67
N SER A 28 19.07 -8.27 -1.80
CA SER A 28 17.73 -7.68 -1.77
C SER A 28 16.92 -8.19 -2.97
N VAL A 29 15.65 -8.47 -2.77
CA VAL A 29 14.73 -8.89 -3.83
C VAL A 29 13.71 -7.79 -4.07
N ALA A 30 13.75 -7.22 -5.27
CA ALA A 30 12.77 -6.23 -5.71
C ALA A 30 11.63 -6.92 -6.47
N THR A 31 10.39 -6.52 -6.17
CA THR A 31 9.18 -7.12 -6.74
C THR A 31 8.21 -6.03 -7.19
N PHE A 32 7.71 -6.12 -8.42
CA PHE A 32 6.61 -5.27 -8.87
C PHE A 32 5.36 -5.56 -8.04
N TRP A 33 4.72 -4.50 -7.55
CA TRP A 33 3.61 -4.63 -6.62
C TRP A 33 2.27 -4.24 -7.24
N PHE A 34 2.18 -3.02 -7.79
CA PHE A 34 0.92 -2.48 -8.29
C PHE A 34 1.17 -1.39 -9.34
N GLY A 35 0.29 -1.32 -10.33
CA GLY A 35 0.30 -0.25 -11.32
C GLY A 35 -1.04 0.46 -11.38
N HIS A 36 -1.03 1.81 -11.44
CA HIS A 36 -2.25 2.61 -11.46
C HIS A 36 -2.19 3.76 -12.46
N THR A 37 -3.27 3.92 -13.22
CA THR A 37 -3.46 5.06 -14.13
C THR A 37 -4.52 5.98 -13.55
N PHE A 38 -4.21 7.26 -13.47
CA PHE A 38 -5.13 8.28 -12.96
C PHE A 38 -4.97 9.60 -13.73
N THR A 39 -5.98 10.47 -13.63
CA THR A 39 -5.91 11.81 -14.20
C THR A 39 -6.06 12.85 -13.09
N LEU A 40 -5.16 13.82 -13.05
CA LEU A 40 -5.17 14.93 -12.11
C LEU A 40 -4.88 16.22 -12.86
N ASP A 41 -5.71 17.26 -12.67
CA ASP A 41 -5.60 18.56 -13.32
C ASP A 41 -5.40 18.48 -14.85
N GLY A 42 -6.14 17.57 -15.50
CA GLY A 42 -6.08 17.37 -16.95
C GLY A 42 -4.86 16.58 -17.46
N THR A 43 -3.94 16.20 -16.58
CA THR A 43 -2.77 15.38 -16.91
C THR A 43 -3.02 13.93 -16.52
N THR A 44 -2.79 13.00 -17.46
CA THR A 44 -2.90 11.56 -17.20
C THR A 44 -1.54 11.01 -16.84
N TYR A 45 -1.49 10.34 -15.69
CA TYR A 45 -0.33 9.68 -15.12
C TYR A 45 -0.52 8.17 -15.10
N TYR A 46 0.58 7.46 -15.13
CA TYR A 46 0.69 6.07 -14.72
C TYR A 46 1.83 5.97 -13.72
N THR A 47 1.60 5.32 -12.60
CA THR A 47 2.66 4.98 -11.64
C THR A 47 2.68 3.49 -11.43
N GLY A 48 3.85 2.90 -11.56
CA GLY A 48 4.14 1.55 -11.11
C GLY A 48 4.85 1.59 -9.78
N PHE A 49 4.34 0.82 -8.82
CA PHE A 49 4.91 0.64 -7.50
C PHE A 49 5.60 -0.71 -7.41
N SER A 50 6.70 -0.76 -6.71
CA SER A 50 7.45 -1.96 -6.40
C SER A 50 7.88 -1.92 -4.95
N TRP A 51 8.19 -3.07 -4.39
CA TRP A 51 8.80 -3.16 -3.07
C TRP A 51 10.08 -3.98 -3.15
N ASP A 52 10.98 -3.71 -2.24
CA ASP A 52 12.21 -4.47 -2.08
C ASP A 52 12.44 -4.86 -0.62
N THR A 53 13.09 -6.02 -0.45
CA THR A 53 13.53 -6.51 0.83
C THR A 53 14.77 -5.76 1.28
N ARG A 54 15.08 -5.80 2.57
CA ARG A 54 16.35 -5.28 3.07
C ARG A 54 17.53 -5.97 2.39
N GLU A 55 18.63 -5.26 2.31
CA GLU A 55 19.90 -5.81 1.86
C GLU A 55 20.49 -6.75 2.92
N HIS A 56 21.18 -7.78 2.45
CA HIS A 56 21.82 -8.78 3.29
C HIS A 56 23.34 -8.62 3.23
N TYR A 57 23.95 -8.26 4.36
CA TYR A 57 25.40 -8.16 4.51
C TYR A 57 25.94 -9.32 5.34
N GLY A 58 27.17 -9.74 5.06
CA GLY A 58 27.83 -10.83 5.77
C GLY A 58 27.64 -12.20 5.09
N LYS A 59 27.95 -13.27 5.82
CA LYS A 59 27.87 -14.63 5.28
C LYS A 59 26.43 -15.17 5.34
N PRO A 60 26.00 -15.99 4.37
CA PRO A 60 24.78 -16.77 4.50
C PRO A 60 24.80 -17.55 5.82
N GLY A 61 23.75 -17.44 6.63
CA GLY A 61 23.65 -18.08 7.95
C GLY A 61 23.99 -17.17 9.14
N GLU A 62 24.63 -16.02 8.92
CA GLU A 62 24.81 -14.98 9.94
C GLU A 62 23.66 -13.96 9.97
N GLN A 63 22.73 -14.09 9.00
CA GLN A 63 21.63 -13.17 8.84
C GLN A 63 20.48 -13.51 9.82
N THR A 64 20.00 -12.49 10.52
CA THR A 64 18.81 -12.63 11.35
C THR A 64 17.57 -12.77 10.45
N PRO A 65 16.72 -13.81 10.63
CA PRO A 65 15.46 -13.91 9.91
C PRO A 65 14.61 -12.66 10.12
N ALA A 66 13.83 -12.31 9.08
CA ALA A 66 12.89 -11.18 9.17
C ALA A 66 11.81 -11.45 10.23
N GLY A 67 11.56 -10.45 11.06
CA GLY A 67 10.52 -10.45 12.09
C GLY A 67 9.26 -9.69 11.66
N PRO A 68 8.22 -9.69 12.48
CA PRO A 68 6.95 -9.02 12.17
C PRO A 68 7.08 -7.49 12.02
N ASP A 69 8.11 -6.89 12.61
CA ASP A 69 8.37 -5.44 12.54
C ASP A 69 9.24 -5.04 11.34
N ASP A 70 9.88 -6.03 10.68
CA ASP A 70 10.66 -5.78 9.47
C ASP A 70 9.72 -5.56 8.29
N ARG A 71 9.77 -4.35 7.73
CA ARG A 71 8.89 -3.91 6.63
C ARG A 71 9.67 -3.83 5.34
N ALA A 72 9.00 -4.17 4.23
CA ALA A 72 9.55 -3.96 2.91
C ALA A 72 9.57 -2.48 2.55
N ASN A 73 10.62 -2.03 1.87
CA ASN A 73 10.72 -0.70 1.30
C ASN A 73 9.79 -0.59 0.09
N LEU A 74 9.08 0.53 -0.04
CA LEU A 74 8.22 0.82 -1.20
C LEU A 74 8.85 1.89 -2.07
N ALA A 75 8.97 1.59 -3.36
CA ALA A 75 9.51 2.45 -4.41
C ALA A 75 8.47 2.70 -5.51
N GLU A 76 8.72 3.68 -6.38
CA GLU A 76 7.83 3.98 -7.51
C GLU A 76 8.58 4.47 -8.75
N ALA A 77 7.94 4.31 -9.91
CA ALA A 77 8.29 4.99 -11.16
C ALA A 77 7.01 5.58 -11.79
N THR A 78 7.03 6.89 -12.03
CA THR A 78 5.89 7.64 -12.56
C THR A 78 6.14 8.07 -14.01
N PHE A 79 5.09 7.94 -14.82
CA PHE A 79 5.05 8.28 -16.24
C PHE A 79 3.88 9.22 -16.52
N VAL A 80 4.02 10.03 -17.56
CA VAL A 80 2.99 10.96 -18.04
C VAL A 80 2.59 10.62 -19.47
N LEU A 81 1.30 10.62 -19.75
CA LEU A 81 0.76 10.50 -21.10
C LEU A 81 0.93 11.84 -21.83
N ALA A 82 2.07 12.05 -22.43
CA ALA A 82 2.44 13.33 -23.07
C ALA A 82 3.13 13.15 -24.43
N GLY A 83 3.24 11.90 -24.90
CA GLY A 83 3.88 11.60 -26.18
C GLY A 83 2.97 11.88 -27.36
N THR A 84 3.50 12.51 -28.40
CA THR A 84 2.83 12.68 -29.70
C THR A 84 2.95 11.43 -30.58
N ASP A 85 3.90 10.53 -30.29
CA ASP A 85 4.04 9.23 -30.95
C ASP A 85 3.06 8.22 -30.31
N ALA A 86 2.09 7.78 -31.09
CA ALA A 86 1.10 6.80 -30.66
C ALA A 86 1.71 5.44 -30.21
N ARG A 87 2.94 5.13 -30.65
CA ARG A 87 3.67 3.92 -30.25
C ARG A 87 4.39 4.06 -28.93
N LYS A 88 4.70 5.31 -28.51
CA LYS A 88 5.41 5.63 -27.26
C LYS A 88 4.75 6.85 -26.59
N PRO A 89 3.47 6.75 -26.22
CA PRO A 89 2.72 7.89 -25.69
C PRO A 89 3.12 8.26 -24.26
N TRP A 90 3.74 7.35 -23.51
CA TRP A 90 4.14 7.54 -22.13
C TRP A 90 5.59 8.05 -22.06
N LYS A 91 5.79 9.10 -21.28
CA LYS A 91 7.11 9.64 -20.97
C LYS A 91 7.43 9.44 -19.50
N PHE A 92 8.63 8.97 -19.22
CA PHE A 92 9.13 8.87 -17.85
C PHE A 92 9.22 10.26 -17.23
N ARG A 93 8.62 10.41 -16.02
CA ARG A 93 8.62 11.65 -15.25
C ARG A 93 9.68 11.61 -14.15
N GLY A 94 9.86 10.49 -13.50
CA GLY A 94 10.79 10.30 -12.39
C GLY A 94 10.49 9.03 -11.61
N GLN A 95 11.35 8.78 -10.64
CA GLN A 95 11.24 7.66 -9.71
C GLN A 95 11.65 8.09 -8.31
N GLU A 96 11.22 7.33 -7.32
CA GLU A 96 11.64 7.44 -5.93
C GLU A 96 11.95 6.06 -5.36
N TRP A 97 13.19 5.89 -4.88
CA TRP A 97 13.70 4.63 -4.32
C TRP A 97 13.03 4.23 -3.00
N THR A 98 12.48 5.22 -2.28
CA THR A 98 11.82 5.01 -1.01
C THR A 98 10.71 6.01 -0.87
N ILE A 99 9.47 5.55 -0.87
CA ILE A 99 8.28 6.37 -0.58
C ILE A 99 7.66 6.02 0.77
N GLY A 100 8.17 5.00 1.44
CA GLY A 100 7.77 4.49 2.74
C GLY A 100 8.08 3.02 2.90
N ALA A 101 7.57 2.41 3.95
CA ALA A 101 7.72 0.99 4.22
C ALA A 101 6.40 0.38 4.67
N LEU A 102 6.07 -0.81 4.17
CA LEU A 102 4.81 -1.49 4.47
C LEU A 102 4.99 -3.00 4.65
N GLY A 103 3.94 -3.66 5.15
CA GLY A 103 3.93 -5.09 5.37
C GLY A 103 4.62 -5.55 6.64
N ALA A 104 5.10 -6.78 6.65
CA ALA A 104 5.79 -7.43 7.75
C ALA A 104 6.69 -8.53 7.22
N TYR A 105 7.64 -9.01 8.05
CA TYR A 105 8.57 -10.09 7.67
C TYR A 105 9.33 -9.78 6.38
N ASP A 106 9.70 -8.50 6.18
CA ASP A 106 10.42 -8.01 5.00
C ASP A 106 9.67 -8.28 3.67
N LYS A 107 8.35 -8.27 3.74
CA LYS A 107 7.44 -8.49 2.60
C LYS A 107 6.29 -7.49 2.65
N ALA A 108 5.93 -6.92 1.50
CA ALA A 108 4.72 -6.12 1.36
C ALA A 108 3.46 -6.99 1.46
N ASP A 109 2.34 -6.42 1.95
CA ASP A 109 1.04 -7.06 1.84
C ASP A 109 0.69 -7.29 0.37
N ASP A 110 0.03 -8.41 0.07
CA ASP A 110 -0.39 -8.73 -1.29
C ASP A 110 -1.52 -7.78 -1.74
N VAL A 111 -1.51 -7.38 -3.02
CA VAL A 111 -2.62 -6.59 -3.59
C VAL A 111 -3.85 -7.48 -3.73
N ASP A 112 -4.97 -7.07 -3.13
CA ASP A 112 -6.24 -7.75 -3.31
C ASP A 112 -6.88 -7.35 -4.64
N THR A 113 -6.58 -8.11 -5.68
CA THR A 113 -7.07 -7.86 -7.05
C THR A 113 -8.59 -8.03 -7.23
N ARG A 114 -9.30 -8.57 -6.22
CA ARG A 114 -10.78 -8.69 -6.22
C ARG A 114 -11.46 -7.37 -5.91
N ARG A 115 -10.74 -6.45 -5.27
CA ARG A 115 -11.23 -5.11 -4.93
C ARG A 115 -10.59 -4.06 -5.84
N LYS A 116 -11.30 -2.96 -6.04
CA LYS A 116 -10.79 -1.83 -6.82
C LYS A 116 -10.06 -0.84 -5.90
N PRO A 117 -8.99 -0.20 -6.39
CA PRO A 117 -8.40 0.93 -5.69
C PRO A 117 -9.42 2.08 -5.59
N LEU A 118 -9.29 2.87 -4.53
CA LEU A 118 -10.11 4.06 -4.31
C LEU A 118 -9.25 5.31 -4.46
N GLU A 119 -9.84 6.35 -5.02
CA GLU A 119 -9.18 7.65 -5.22
C GLU A 119 -9.95 8.76 -4.51
N HIS A 120 -9.21 9.65 -3.86
CA HIS A 120 -9.75 10.92 -3.37
C HIS A 120 -8.84 12.07 -3.81
N ARG A 121 -9.44 13.02 -4.56
CA ARG A 121 -8.74 14.25 -4.97
C ARG A 121 -8.96 15.32 -3.94
N THR A 122 -7.86 15.89 -3.43
CA THR A 122 -7.91 16.97 -2.45
C THR A 122 -8.11 18.30 -3.14
N ALA A 123 -8.64 19.29 -2.41
CA ALA A 123 -8.87 20.63 -2.94
C ALA A 123 -7.56 21.38 -3.31
N ASP A 124 -6.43 20.99 -2.72
CA ASP A 124 -5.11 21.56 -3.01
C ASP A 124 -4.38 20.89 -4.21
N GLY A 125 -5.06 19.96 -4.91
CA GLY A 125 -4.58 19.32 -6.13
C GLY A 125 -3.66 18.12 -5.90
N ARG A 126 -3.80 17.41 -4.76
CA ARG A 126 -3.16 16.12 -4.51
C ARG A 126 -4.16 14.97 -4.74
N LEU A 127 -3.64 13.75 -4.84
CA LEU A 127 -4.43 12.54 -4.92
C LEU A 127 -4.06 11.60 -3.78
N LEU A 128 -5.05 11.18 -3.00
CA LEU A 128 -4.92 10.06 -2.07
C LEU A 128 -5.44 8.80 -2.77
N LEU A 129 -4.56 7.83 -2.97
CA LEU A 129 -4.83 6.53 -3.56
C LEU A 129 -4.85 5.49 -2.44
N ALA A 130 -5.94 4.73 -2.32
CA ALA A 130 -6.05 3.60 -1.42
C ALA A 130 -5.97 2.30 -2.25
N VAL A 131 -4.85 1.60 -2.13
CA VAL A 131 -4.60 0.32 -2.82
C VAL A 131 -5.11 -0.81 -1.93
N PRO A 132 -6.06 -1.64 -2.41
CA PRO A 132 -6.59 -2.73 -1.60
C PRO A 132 -5.53 -3.80 -1.37
N THR A 133 -5.39 -4.23 -0.12
CA THR A 133 -4.39 -5.21 0.31
C THR A 133 -5.02 -6.36 1.08
N SER A 134 -4.32 -7.47 1.10
CA SER A 134 -4.62 -8.63 1.93
C SER A 134 -3.34 -9.25 2.47
N SER A 135 -3.42 -9.82 3.66
CA SER A 135 -2.34 -10.58 4.29
C SER A 135 -2.89 -11.79 5.01
N PHE A 136 -2.02 -12.79 5.21
CA PHE A 136 -2.35 -13.97 5.98
C PHE A 136 -1.20 -14.25 6.95
N ASP A 137 -1.51 -14.25 8.25
CA ASP A 137 -0.56 -14.57 9.30
C ASP A 137 -1.22 -15.43 10.37
N ARG A 138 -0.57 -16.53 10.74
CA ARG A 138 -0.98 -17.45 11.83
C ARG A 138 -2.44 -17.87 11.78
N GLY A 139 -2.97 -18.12 10.58
CA GLY A 139 -4.35 -18.53 10.39
C GLY A 139 -5.38 -17.40 10.40
N ILE A 140 -4.92 -16.16 10.42
CA ILE A 140 -5.77 -14.97 10.33
C ILE A 140 -5.55 -14.32 8.96
N SER A 141 -6.62 -14.19 8.19
CA SER A 141 -6.66 -13.39 6.98
C SER A 141 -7.06 -11.97 7.33
N SER A 142 -6.29 -10.99 6.88
CA SER A 142 -6.61 -9.56 7.05
C SER A 142 -6.79 -8.91 5.70
N THR A 143 -7.73 -7.97 5.61
CA THR A 143 -7.94 -7.10 4.44
C THR A 143 -7.81 -5.65 4.85
N GLY A 144 -7.33 -4.82 3.91
CA GLY A 144 -7.11 -3.41 4.18
C GLY A 144 -6.86 -2.59 2.93
N TYR A 145 -6.36 -1.39 3.14
CA TYR A 145 -5.83 -0.52 2.08
C TYR A 145 -4.50 0.07 2.52
N ALA A 146 -3.51 0.02 1.64
CA ALA A 146 -2.32 0.85 1.74
C ALA A 146 -2.63 2.24 1.15
N LEU A 147 -2.30 3.29 1.87
CA LEU A 147 -2.61 4.67 1.51
C LEU A 147 -1.38 5.33 0.90
N LEU A 148 -1.51 5.85 -0.31
CA LEU A 148 -0.46 6.50 -1.07
C LEU A 148 -0.89 7.91 -1.43
N LEU A 149 -0.08 8.91 -1.11
CA LEU A 149 -0.33 10.31 -1.40
C LEU A 149 0.54 10.79 -2.56
N PHE A 150 -0.09 11.21 -3.65
CA PHE A 150 0.55 11.84 -4.79
C PHE A 150 0.51 13.36 -4.66
N ASN A 151 1.68 13.98 -4.78
CA ASN A 151 1.83 15.45 -4.86
C ASN A 151 2.52 15.81 -6.17
N PRO A 152 1.81 16.34 -7.18
CA PRO A 152 2.41 16.72 -8.45
C PRO A 152 3.37 17.92 -8.34
N LYS A 153 3.21 18.73 -7.28
CA LYS A 153 3.97 19.96 -7.03
C LYS A 153 5.10 19.70 -6.04
N ARG A 154 6.04 18.82 -6.44
CA ARG A 154 7.26 18.62 -5.65
C ARG A 154 8.01 19.97 -5.55
N SER A 155 8.41 20.35 -4.33
CA SER A 155 9.33 21.46 -4.11
C SER A 155 10.76 21.00 -4.40
N GLU A 156 11.48 21.67 -5.29
CA GLU A 156 12.90 21.40 -5.55
C GLU A 156 13.80 21.85 -4.38
N ASP A 157 13.30 22.77 -3.56
CA ASP A 157 14.01 23.33 -2.41
C ASP A 157 13.89 22.45 -1.14
N ASP A 158 13.01 21.46 -1.15
CA ASP A 158 12.77 20.54 -0.03
C ASP A 158 13.27 19.13 -0.39
N VAL A 159 14.40 18.76 0.18
CA VAL A 159 15.04 17.44 -0.04
C VAL A 159 14.13 16.28 0.36
N ASP A 160 13.24 16.52 1.33
CA ASP A 160 12.27 15.53 1.80
C ASP A 160 10.96 15.54 1.01
N SER A 161 10.81 16.47 0.06
CA SER A 161 9.63 16.54 -0.80
C SER A 161 9.61 15.38 -1.79
N LYS A 162 8.61 14.54 -1.67
CA LYS A 162 8.39 13.36 -2.53
C LYS A 162 7.16 13.56 -3.40
N VAL A 163 7.22 13.01 -4.62
CA VAL A 163 6.05 12.96 -5.52
C VAL A 163 5.02 11.98 -4.98
N TRP A 164 5.47 10.82 -4.53
CA TRP A 164 4.66 9.84 -3.82
C TRP A 164 5.13 9.65 -2.40
N ARG A 165 4.20 9.40 -1.50
CA ARG A 165 4.47 9.05 -0.11
C ARG A 165 3.48 7.99 0.36
N TYR A 166 3.97 6.94 0.98
CA TYR A 166 3.14 6.04 1.76
C TYR A 166 2.73 6.74 3.07
N VAL A 167 1.43 6.82 3.32
CA VAL A 167 0.86 7.56 4.44
C VAL A 167 0.05 6.68 5.39
N GLY A 168 0.38 5.39 5.43
CA GLY A 168 -0.21 4.42 6.36
C GLY A 168 -1.07 3.36 5.70
N SER A 169 -1.63 2.50 6.54
CA SER A 169 -2.60 1.48 6.14
C SER A 169 -3.84 1.55 7.02
N VAL A 170 -4.98 1.18 6.45
CA VAL A 170 -6.23 1.03 7.19
C VAL A 170 -6.71 -0.42 7.03
N ARG A 171 -7.08 -1.05 8.15
CA ARG A 171 -7.67 -2.40 8.13
C ARG A 171 -9.16 -2.28 7.83
N THR A 172 -9.67 -3.16 6.96
CA THR A 172 -11.09 -3.22 6.59
C THR A 172 -11.73 -4.58 6.86
N GLY A 173 -10.99 -5.58 7.30
CA GLY A 173 -11.58 -6.87 7.62
C GLY A 173 -10.58 -7.84 8.20
N GLU A 174 -11.12 -8.85 8.86
CA GLU A 174 -10.36 -9.94 9.45
C GLU A 174 -11.20 -11.22 9.45
N ASP A 175 -10.58 -12.36 9.17
CA ASP A 175 -11.18 -13.69 9.25
C ASP A 175 -10.21 -14.65 9.93
N ASN A 176 -10.64 -15.29 11.01
CA ASN A 176 -9.83 -16.22 11.79
C ASN A 176 -10.23 -17.70 11.57
N SER A 177 -10.98 -17.98 10.51
CA SER A 177 -11.54 -19.33 10.27
C SER A 177 -10.49 -20.44 10.22
N ALA A 178 -9.27 -20.12 9.74
CA ALA A 178 -8.16 -21.09 9.71
C ALA A 178 -7.45 -21.27 11.07
N ALA A 179 -7.65 -20.35 12.04
CA ALA A 179 -7.05 -20.41 13.36
C ALA A 179 -8.02 -20.87 14.45
N CYS A 180 -9.33 -20.77 14.22
CA CYS A 180 -10.32 -21.00 15.26
C CYS A 180 -10.67 -22.47 15.51
N ASP A 181 -10.26 -23.41 14.61
CA ASP A 181 -10.50 -24.85 14.70
C ASP A 181 -11.99 -25.17 15.04
N GLU A 182 -12.89 -24.72 14.15
CA GLU A 182 -14.35 -24.85 14.31
C GLU A 182 -14.88 -24.33 15.68
N GLY A 183 -14.15 -23.40 16.31
CA GLY A 183 -14.48 -22.84 17.61
C GLY A 183 -13.85 -23.57 18.81
N ASN A 184 -13.05 -24.61 18.60
CA ASN A 184 -12.38 -25.37 19.68
C ASN A 184 -11.23 -24.55 20.32
N VAL A 185 -10.52 -23.75 19.55
CA VAL A 185 -9.39 -22.92 20.02
C VAL A 185 -9.86 -21.55 20.46
N MET A 186 -10.68 -20.91 19.62
CA MET A 186 -11.27 -19.59 19.88
C MET A 186 -12.56 -19.46 19.06
N PRO A 187 -13.47 -18.53 19.38
CA PRO A 187 -14.63 -18.27 18.53
C PRO A 187 -14.22 -17.92 17.11
N CYS A 188 -14.86 -18.58 16.13
CA CYS A 188 -14.66 -18.22 14.72
C CYS A 188 -15.39 -16.92 14.42
N THR A 189 -14.68 -15.95 13.85
CA THR A 189 -15.21 -14.64 13.49
C THR A 189 -14.74 -14.24 12.10
N GLY A 190 -15.58 -13.46 11.42
CA GLY A 190 -15.26 -12.84 10.15
C GLY A 190 -15.87 -11.46 10.08
N SER A 191 -15.11 -10.50 9.59
CA SER A 191 -15.55 -9.12 9.40
C SER A 191 -15.15 -8.62 8.01
N ASP A 192 -15.97 -7.72 7.49
CA ASP A 192 -15.72 -6.97 6.26
C ASP A 192 -16.12 -5.50 6.47
N GLY A 193 -15.37 -4.58 5.89
CA GLY A 193 -15.58 -3.16 6.11
C GLY A 193 -15.39 -2.33 4.85
N GLU A 194 -16.10 -1.22 4.81
CA GLU A 194 -16.08 -0.24 3.74
C GLU A 194 -15.30 1.00 4.18
N LEU A 195 -14.33 1.41 3.34
CA LEU A 195 -13.57 2.64 3.52
C LEU A 195 -14.29 3.80 2.84
N ALA A 196 -14.54 4.87 3.58
CA ALA A 196 -15.09 6.12 3.08
C ALA A 196 -14.16 7.30 3.35
N PHE A 197 -14.14 8.26 2.42
CA PHE A 197 -13.41 9.52 2.52
C PHE A 197 -14.40 10.64 2.87
N ALA A 198 -14.16 11.35 3.95
CA ALA A 198 -14.90 12.55 4.32
C ALA A 198 -14.00 13.78 4.13
N ALA A 199 -14.43 14.74 3.31
CA ALA A 199 -13.69 15.97 3.12
C ALA A 199 -13.47 16.68 4.47
N ASP A 200 -12.23 17.09 4.73
CA ASP A 200 -11.85 17.83 5.93
C ASP A 200 -11.22 19.17 5.52
N GLY A 201 -12.08 20.12 5.19
CA GLY A 201 -11.67 21.44 4.75
C GLY A 201 -10.78 21.41 3.50
N ASN A 202 -9.61 22.05 3.55
CA ASN A 202 -8.64 22.10 2.46
C ASN A 202 -7.50 21.06 2.60
N GLY A 203 -7.60 20.18 3.58
CA GLY A 203 -6.56 19.20 3.89
C GLY A 203 -6.80 17.81 3.28
N LEU A 204 -6.08 16.83 3.83
CA LEU A 204 -6.33 15.42 3.53
C LEU A 204 -7.65 14.99 4.20
N PRO A 205 -8.43 14.08 3.55
CA PRO A 205 -9.73 13.68 4.07
C PRO A 205 -9.59 12.91 5.38
N ARG A 206 -10.60 13.00 6.23
CA ARG A 206 -10.80 12.02 7.29
C ARG A 206 -11.25 10.70 6.66
N LEU A 207 -10.72 9.59 7.17
CA LEU A 207 -11.13 8.26 6.72
C LEU A 207 -12.02 7.62 7.76
N THR A 208 -13.02 6.90 7.29
CA THR A 208 -13.92 6.12 8.15
C THR A 208 -14.04 4.72 7.58
N VAL A 209 -13.80 3.72 8.42
CA VAL A 209 -14.08 2.31 8.11
C VAL A 209 -15.29 1.88 8.93
N THR A 210 -16.35 1.44 8.24
CA THR A 210 -17.53 0.84 8.86
C THR A 210 -17.49 -0.67 8.64
N PHE A 211 -17.83 -1.44 9.67
CA PHE A 211 -17.69 -2.89 9.65
C PHE A 211 -19.02 -3.61 9.68
N LYS A 212 -19.04 -4.80 9.06
CA LYS A 212 -20.09 -5.83 9.17
C LYS A 212 -19.44 -7.15 9.55
N GLY A 213 -20.22 -8.06 10.14
CA GLY A 213 -19.75 -9.38 10.54
C GLY A 213 -19.69 -9.52 12.04
N THR A 214 -18.73 -10.28 12.55
CA THR A 214 -18.61 -10.61 13.97
C THR A 214 -17.20 -10.37 14.48
N THR A 215 -17.09 -10.11 15.78
CA THR A 215 -15.82 -10.02 16.51
C THR A 215 -15.89 -10.83 17.79
N ILE A 216 -14.75 -11.19 18.35
CA ILE A 216 -14.67 -11.84 19.66
C ILE A 216 -15.00 -10.81 20.75
N GLU A 217 -16.00 -11.09 21.56
CA GLU A 217 -16.38 -10.29 22.72
C GLU A 217 -15.68 -10.75 24.02
N GLY A 218 -15.35 -12.03 24.08
CA GLY A 218 -14.69 -12.66 25.22
C GLY A 218 -14.54 -14.15 25.03
N PRO A 219 -14.04 -14.89 26.02
CA PRO A 219 -13.85 -16.34 25.93
C PRO A 219 -15.15 -17.04 25.52
N GLY A 220 -15.12 -17.73 24.37
CA GLY A 220 -16.25 -18.47 23.83
C GLY A 220 -17.44 -17.62 23.36
N LYS A 221 -17.30 -16.29 23.24
CA LYS A 221 -18.38 -15.39 22.85
C LYS A 221 -18.00 -14.50 21.67
N THR A 222 -18.96 -14.33 20.80
CA THR A 222 -18.89 -13.37 19.68
C THR A 222 -20.02 -12.35 19.78
N ARG A 223 -19.81 -11.17 19.22
CA ARG A 223 -20.86 -10.19 18.97
C ARG A 223 -20.86 -9.71 17.52
N ALA A 224 -21.97 -9.23 17.06
CA ALA A 224 -22.07 -8.54 15.77
C ALA A 224 -21.37 -7.17 15.84
N LEU A 225 -20.69 -6.83 14.73
CA LEU A 225 -20.16 -5.50 14.49
C LEU A 225 -21.29 -4.57 14.01
N GLY A 226 -21.23 -3.31 14.40
CA GLY A 226 -22.24 -2.30 14.06
C GLY A 226 -21.65 -0.90 13.95
N ALA A 227 -22.51 0.11 13.92
CA ALA A 227 -22.12 1.50 13.74
C ALA A 227 -21.14 2.03 14.82
N SER A 228 -21.22 1.51 16.05
CA SER A 228 -20.29 1.85 17.13
C SER A 228 -18.88 1.31 16.97
N ASP A 229 -18.68 0.38 16.05
CA ASP A 229 -17.37 -0.23 15.76
C ASP A 229 -16.65 0.49 14.62
N ALA A 230 -17.24 1.55 14.06
CA ALA A 230 -16.59 2.34 13.02
C ALA A 230 -15.28 2.93 13.54
N VAL A 231 -14.23 2.80 12.73
CA VAL A 231 -12.90 3.36 13.03
C VAL A 231 -12.69 4.60 12.19
N HIS A 232 -12.27 5.67 12.83
CA HIS A 232 -11.96 6.93 12.18
C HIS A 232 -10.45 7.15 12.17
N TYR A 233 -9.91 7.53 11.03
CA TYR A 233 -8.50 7.86 10.88
C TYR A 233 -8.36 9.32 10.50
N THR A 234 -7.40 10.00 11.09
CA THR A 234 -7.00 11.37 10.76
C THR A 234 -5.54 11.40 10.35
N PHE A 235 -5.21 12.32 9.46
CA PHE A 235 -3.82 12.50 9.06
C PHE A 235 -3.07 13.28 10.14
N ASP A 236 -2.04 12.66 10.68
CA ASP A 236 -1.11 13.30 11.60
C ASP A 236 0.04 13.94 10.82
N SER A 237 0.12 15.26 10.86
CA SER A 237 1.17 16.02 10.16
C SER A 237 2.57 15.84 10.75
N ALA A 238 2.69 15.43 12.02
CA ALA A 238 3.99 15.20 12.65
C ALA A 238 4.63 13.89 12.18
N THR A 239 3.84 12.83 12.09
CA THR A 239 4.29 11.52 11.61
C THR A 239 4.10 11.32 10.11
N GLN A 240 3.35 12.21 9.45
CA GLN A 240 2.97 12.10 8.04
C GLN A 240 2.21 10.79 7.75
N GLN A 241 1.39 10.31 8.69
CA GLN A 241 0.65 9.06 8.60
C GLN A 241 -0.82 9.25 9.00
N TYR A 242 -1.69 8.40 8.45
CA TYR A 242 -3.03 8.25 8.99
C TYR A 242 -2.99 7.42 10.26
N VAL A 243 -3.58 7.94 11.33
CA VAL A 243 -3.65 7.29 12.64
C VAL A 243 -5.10 7.19 13.10
N ALA A 244 -5.42 6.07 13.74
CA ALA A 244 -6.67 5.94 14.52
C ALA A 244 -6.47 6.57 15.91
N PRO A 245 -7.53 7.08 16.55
CA PRO A 245 -7.47 7.64 17.90
C PRO A 245 -7.12 6.60 18.95
#